data_09d234040fcf79e4fa53563eaf8a11e3
#
_entry.id   09d234040fcf79e4fa53563eaf8a11e3
#
_cell.length_a   1.000
_cell.length_b   1.000
_cell.length_c   1.000
_cell.angle_alpha   90.00
_cell.angle_beta   90.00
_cell.angle_gamma   90.00
#
_symmetry.space_group_name_H-M   'P 1'
#
loop_
_entity.id
_entity.type
_entity.pdbx_description
1 polymer ?
#
loop_
_entity_poly.entity_id
_entity_poly.type
_entity_poly.pdbx_seq_one_letter_code
_entity_poly.pdbx_strand_id
1 'polypeptide(L)'
;MTGVAIPAERKALYDRLILFMFVVVAPLGLSNAREMFDDGDVSWHIATGRWILQHGIPSTDPFSHTMPGHPWVAHEWLPDLIFAAAFNLGGYPGVAAIVGLALLALFAIVALPLRRQVAAPALVITMLAMVIVLAPFTLARPHILVWPLVAGWTAMLLHYRDSGRAPPLPFALLMTVWTNMHGSFPLGLVIAGSIALDALVKAGWDRTLLVRWLLFGLASAAAALLNANGLAGLTYPFATLGMETLPTIEEWKPSNPNDTPYFYVALLAVIGLCLYRGAKFRIGELLLLLFLLAMAFSQVRHQTWLAIVAALLLPPRMARADGAASAGSDLSTRTIAIGLAVAAFLLVAVRLLLPVMPAENRFAPRSALAHIPPDLRSRPVFNEYSFGGPLILAGIKPFIDGRADMYGDRFVLDYREALDGDIEHFDRAVQRYQIAWTMLPPDSRLAARLDRTAGWKRAYADKVAVIHLRTSAQ
;
A
#
# COMPACT_ATOMS: atom_id res chain seq x y z
N MET A 1 0.39 -44.28 -16.44
CA MET A 1 0.68 -43.30 -17.50
C MET A 1 2.12 -42.87 -17.32
N THR A 2 3.02 -43.37 -18.15
CA THR A 2 4.45 -43.03 -18.17
C THR A 2 4.56 -41.60 -18.66
N GLY A 3 4.81 -40.67 -17.72
CA GLY A 3 5.02 -39.26 -18.06
C GLY A 3 6.26 -39.14 -18.96
N VAL A 4 6.08 -38.66 -20.17
CA VAL A 4 7.17 -38.28 -21.09
C VAL A 4 8.01 -37.21 -20.39
N ALA A 5 9.26 -37.53 -20.08
CA ALA A 5 10.19 -36.57 -19.45
C ALA A 5 10.41 -35.41 -20.40
N ILE A 6 10.07 -34.20 -19.95
CA ILE A 6 10.31 -32.94 -20.71
C ILE A 6 11.83 -32.77 -20.85
N PRO A 7 12.36 -32.59 -22.07
CA PRO A 7 13.77 -32.30 -22.28
C PRO A 7 14.26 -31.13 -21.46
N ALA A 8 15.48 -31.18 -20.93
CA ALA A 8 16.04 -30.12 -20.05
C ALA A 8 15.99 -28.72 -20.67
N GLU A 9 16.22 -28.60 -21.97
CA GLU A 9 16.14 -27.32 -22.70
C GLU A 9 14.73 -26.73 -22.71
N ARG A 10 13.69 -27.56 -22.93
CA ARG A 10 12.29 -27.12 -22.87
C ARG A 10 11.90 -26.67 -21.47
N LYS A 11 12.39 -27.38 -20.43
CA LYS A 11 12.16 -27.03 -19.05
C LYS A 11 12.79 -25.66 -18.73
N ALA A 12 14.05 -25.45 -19.14
CA ALA A 12 14.72 -24.16 -18.97
C ALA A 12 13.99 -22.99 -19.68
N LEU A 13 13.42 -23.27 -20.86
CA LEU A 13 12.60 -22.29 -21.58
C LEU A 13 11.32 -21.95 -20.80
N TYR A 14 10.59 -22.95 -20.29
CA TYR A 14 9.39 -22.73 -19.47
C TYR A 14 9.68 -21.91 -18.22
N ASP A 15 10.75 -22.21 -17.49
CA ASP A 15 11.15 -21.45 -16.30
C ASP A 15 11.43 -19.97 -16.65
N ARG A 16 12.11 -19.71 -17.78
CA ARG A 16 12.37 -18.34 -18.26
C ARG A 16 11.10 -17.61 -18.66
N LEU A 17 10.17 -18.30 -19.34
CA LEU A 17 8.87 -17.71 -19.73
C LEU A 17 8.01 -17.37 -18.50
N ILE A 18 7.98 -18.25 -17.49
CA ILE A 18 7.26 -18.00 -16.23
C ILE A 18 7.85 -16.77 -15.52
N LEU A 19 9.17 -16.70 -15.39
CA LEU A 19 9.83 -15.54 -14.80
C LEU A 19 9.52 -14.27 -15.60
N PHE A 20 9.60 -14.32 -16.92
CA PHE A 20 9.26 -13.18 -17.77
C PHE A 20 7.82 -12.72 -17.55
N MET A 21 6.87 -13.65 -17.55
CA MET A 21 5.44 -13.32 -17.33
C MET A 21 5.20 -12.64 -15.99
N PHE A 22 5.74 -13.19 -14.89
CA PHE A 22 5.43 -12.66 -13.56
C PHE A 22 6.36 -11.54 -13.09
N VAL A 23 7.62 -11.50 -13.55
CA VAL A 23 8.56 -10.46 -13.12
C VAL A 23 8.54 -9.23 -14.06
N VAL A 24 8.09 -9.39 -15.30
CA VAL A 24 8.05 -8.29 -16.27
C VAL A 24 6.62 -7.93 -16.67
N VAL A 25 5.86 -8.90 -17.21
CA VAL A 25 4.54 -8.63 -17.79
C VAL A 25 3.50 -8.28 -16.72
N ALA A 26 3.46 -9.00 -15.59
CA ALA A 26 2.51 -8.71 -14.53
C ALA A 26 2.72 -7.32 -13.89
N PRO A 27 3.94 -6.88 -13.51
CA PRO A 27 4.18 -5.50 -13.08
C PRO A 27 3.81 -4.45 -14.11
N LEU A 28 4.11 -4.69 -15.39
CA LEU A 28 3.70 -3.79 -16.47
C LEU A 28 2.18 -3.70 -16.59
N GLY A 29 1.48 -4.84 -16.50
CA GLY A 29 0.02 -4.88 -16.56
C GLY A 29 -0.62 -4.16 -15.38
N LEU A 30 -0.22 -4.50 -14.17
CA LEU A 30 -0.74 -3.89 -12.94
C LEU A 30 -0.45 -2.39 -12.86
N SER A 31 0.75 -1.96 -13.27
CA SER A 31 1.10 -0.52 -13.32
C SER A 31 0.55 0.22 -14.53
N ASN A 32 -0.24 -0.43 -15.39
CA ASN A 32 -0.95 0.21 -16.49
C ASN A 32 -2.41 0.52 -16.17
N ALA A 33 -2.93 0.04 -15.07
CA ALA A 33 -4.29 0.31 -14.66
C ALA A 33 -4.44 1.79 -14.25
N ARG A 34 -5.37 2.52 -14.86
CA ARG A 34 -5.68 3.92 -14.52
C ARG A 34 -6.21 4.01 -13.09
N GLU A 35 -6.84 2.94 -12.66
CA GLU A 35 -7.42 2.72 -11.34
C GLU A 35 -6.38 2.81 -10.22
N MET A 36 -5.07 2.68 -10.53
CA MET A 36 -4.02 2.94 -9.52
C MET A 36 -4.05 4.38 -8.97
N PHE A 37 -4.67 5.31 -9.71
CA PHE A 37 -4.85 6.71 -9.31
C PHE A 37 -6.26 7.01 -8.79
N ASP A 38 -7.13 5.99 -8.69
CA ASP A 38 -8.49 6.14 -8.15
C ASP A 38 -8.46 6.23 -6.61
N ASP A 39 -7.61 7.16 -6.15
CA ASP A 39 -7.40 7.45 -4.75
C ASP A 39 -6.96 8.92 -4.59
N GLY A 40 -7.66 9.67 -3.75
CA GLY A 40 -7.33 11.07 -3.48
C GLY A 40 -5.98 11.26 -2.78
N ASP A 41 -5.48 10.20 -2.13
CA ASP A 41 -4.28 10.29 -1.31
C ASP A 41 -3.01 10.48 -2.13
N VAL A 42 -2.92 9.91 -3.34
CA VAL A 42 -1.74 10.09 -4.20
C VAL A 42 -1.39 11.57 -4.40
N SER A 43 -2.41 12.42 -4.48
CA SER A 43 -2.24 13.87 -4.70
C SER A 43 -1.61 14.57 -3.50
N TRP A 44 -2.08 14.28 -2.28
CA TRP A 44 -1.49 14.91 -1.09
C TRP A 44 -0.13 14.29 -0.74
N HIS A 45 0.13 13.02 -1.03
CA HIS A 45 1.48 12.43 -0.91
C HIS A 45 2.49 13.15 -1.80
N ILE A 46 2.14 13.41 -3.07
CA ILE A 46 2.98 14.21 -3.97
C ILE A 46 3.20 15.62 -3.42
N ALA A 47 2.14 16.27 -2.94
CA ALA A 47 2.23 17.62 -2.40
C ALA A 47 3.09 17.65 -1.11
N THR A 48 2.95 16.66 -0.22
CA THR A 48 3.77 16.52 0.99
C THR A 48 5.23 16.35 0.64
N GLY A 49 5.56 15.47 -0.30
CA GLY A 49 6.95 15.31 -0.73
C GLY A 49 7.55 16.59 -1.32
N ARG A 50 6.77 17.36 -2.09
CA ARG A 50 7.19 18.69 -2.57
C ARG A 50 7.40 19.68 -1.44
N TRP A 51 6.52 19.66 -0.44
CA TRP A 51 6.67 20.48 0.76
C TRP A 51 7.97 20.13 1.51
N ILE A 52 8.23 18.83 1.71
CA ILE A 52 9.44 18.36 2.40
C ILE A 52 10.72 18.80 1.71
N LEU A 53 10.75 18.79 0.38
CA LEU A 53 11.92 19.27 -0.40
C LEU A 53 12.24 20.74 -0.16
N GLN A 54 11.24 21.55 0.22
CA GLN A 54 11.40 23.00 0.40
C GLN A 54 11.51 23.42 1.87
N HIS A 55 10.84 22.71 2.79
CA HIS A 55 10.64 23.14 4.16
C HIS A 55 11.08 22.11 5.21
N GLY A 56 11.47 20.89 4.79
CA GLY A 56 11.72 19.78 5.70
C GLY A 56 10.43 19.05 6.09
N ILE A 57 10.59 17.99 6.90
CA ILE A 57 9.49 17.12 7.31
C ILE A 57 8.55 17.90 8.24
N PRO A 58 7.24 18.02 7.92
CA PRO A 58 6.31 18.77 8.74
C PRO A 58 6.00 18.02 10.04
N SER A 59 5.95 18.74 11.15
CA SER A 59 5.45 18.28 12.45
C SER A 59 4.04 18.83 12.77
N THR A 60 3.54 19.71 11.92
CA THR A 60 2.20 20.33 12.01
C THR A 60 1.58 20.40 10.63
N ASP A 61 0.25 20.51 10.57
CA ASP A 61 -0.48 20.62 9.30
C ASP A 61 -0.17 21.92 8.53
N PRO A 62 0.42 21.83 7.31
CA PRO A 62 0.64 22.98 6.45
C PRO A 62 -0.46 23.18 5.40
N PHE A 63 -1.37 22.20 5.22
CA PHE A 63 -2.20 22.11 4.02
C PHE A 63 -3.64 22.52 4.23
N SER A 64 -4.31 22.17 5.35
CA SER A 64 -5.71 22.51 5.54
C SER A 64 -5.90 23.94 6.09
N HIS A 65 -7.08 24.49 5.89
CA HIS A 65 -7.44 25.75 6.56
C HIS A 65 -8.18 25.53 7.89
N THR A 66 -8.58 24.29 8.18
CA THR A 66 -9.34 23.92 9.38
C THR A 66 -8.46 23.54 10.56
N MET A 67 -7.25 23.04 10.30
CA MET A 67 -6.29 22.54 11.29
C MET A 67 -4.91 23.24 11.20
N PRO A 68 -4.86 24.58 11.03
CA PRO A 68 -3.57 25.27 10.84
C PRO A 68 -2.68 25.08 12.06
N GLY A 69 -1.48 24.53 11.86
CA GLY A 69 -0.52 24.30 12.94
C GLY A 69 -0.87 23.15 13.87
N HIS A 70 -1.92 22.35 13.60
CA HIS A 70 -2.25 21.17 14.38
C HIS A 70 -1.14 20.14 14.27
N PRO A 71 -0.75 19.45 15.37
CA PRO A 71 0.26 18.41 15.31
C PRO A 71 -0.06 17.32 14.27
N TRP A 72 0.91 16.98 13.44
CA TRP A 72 0.79 15.94 12.43
C TRP A 72 2.04 15.06 12.39
N VAL A 73 1.83 13.75 12.41
CA VAL A 73 2.88 12.74 12.30
C VAL A 73 3.00 12.33 10.84
N ALA A 74 3.89 12.97 10.08
CA ALA A 74 4.18 12.62 8.68
C ALA A 74 4.99 11.32 8.62
N HIS A 75 4.38 10.19 8.97
CA HIS A 75 5.03 8.89 9.12
C HIS A 75 5.45 8.24 7.78
N GLU A 76 4.87 8.68 6.67
CA GLU A 76 5.12 8.20 5.31
C GLU A 76 6.01 9.16 4.49
N TRP A 77 6.77 10.02 5.17
CA TRP A 77 7.55 11.08 4.53
C TRP A 77 8.53 10.57 3.45
N LEU A 78 9.09 9.37 3.60
CA LEU A 78 10.03 8.81 2.63
C LEU A 78 9.35 8.40 1.32
N PRO A 79 8.22 7.66 1.31
CA PRO A 79 7.37 7.51 0.13
C PRO A 79 6.91 8.82 -0.50
N ASP A 80 6.55 9.82 0.32
CA ASP A 80 6.12 11.13 -0.18
C ASP A 80 7.22 11.78 -1.03
N LEU A 81 8.47 11.74 -0.55
CA LEU A 81 9.62 12.21 -1.31
C LEU A 81 9.82 11.43 -2.62
N ILE A 82 9.67 10.10 -2.59
CA ILE A 82 9.81 9.24 -3.77
C ILE A 82 8.73 9.59 -4.80
N PHE A 83 7.46 9.73 -4.39
CA PHE A 83 6.37 10.10 -5.27
C PHE A 83 6.53 11.52 -5.82
N ALA A 84 6.94 12.48 -4.99
CA ALA A 84 7.21 13.85 -5.45
C ALA A 84 8.35 13.90 -6.47
N ALA A 85 9.46 13.17 -6.23
CA ALA A 85 10.57 13.08 -7.16
C ALA A 85 10.14 12.46 -8.49
N ALA A 86 9.42 11.33 -8.44
CA ALA A 86 8.90 10.65 -9.62
C ALA A 86 7.93 11.54 -10.42
N PHE A 87 7.03 12.25 -9.71
CA PHE A 87 6.09 13.17 -10.32
C PHE A 87 6.79 14.40 -10.92
N ASN A 88 7.80 14.95 -10.27
CA ASN A 88 8.56 16.10 -10.80
C ASN A 88 9.36 15.73 -12.05
N LEU A 89 9.83 14.47 -12.17
CA LEU A 89 10.59 13.97 -13.33
C LEU A 89 9.68 13.58 -14.51
N GLY A 90 8.51 13.01 -14.26
CA GLY A 90 7.70 12.41 -15.32
C GLY A 90 6.18 12.51 -15.11
N GLY A 91 5.69 13.37 -14.21
CA GLY A 91 4.26 13.47 -13.91
C GLY A 91 3.67 12.15 -13.39
N TYR A 92 2.40 11.91 -13.65
CA TYR A 92 1.74 10.64 -13.31
C TYR A 92 2.41 9.41 -13.94
N PRO A 93 2.91 9.45 -15.20
CA PRO A 93 3.73 8.37 -15.75
C PRO A 93 4.97 8.02 -14.90
N GLY A 94 5.63 9.02 -14.32
CA GLY A 94 6.74 8.82 -13.39
C GLY A 94 6.32 8.07 -12.12
N VAL A 95 5.18 8.44 -11.55
CA VAL A 95 4.59 7.73 -10.39
C VAL A 95 4.24 6.29 -10.76
N ALA A 96 3.61 6.06 -11.93
CA ALA A 96 3.31 4.72 -12.42
C ALA A 96 4.57 3.87 -12.63
N ALA A 97 5.68 4.48 -13.07
CA ALA A 97 6.95 3.79 -13.21
C ALA A 97 7.50 3.33 -11.84
N ILE A 98 7.43 4.15 -10.81
CA ILE A 98 7.85 3.78 -9.45
C ILE A 98 6.99 2.64 -8.89
N VAL A 99 5.66 2.70 -9.05
CA VAL A 99 4.74 1.61 -8.69
C VAL A 99 5.13 0.32 -9.43
N GLY A 100 5.36 0.40 -10.73
CA GLY A 100 5.79 -0.76 -11.52
C GLY A 100 7.13 -1.33 -11.08
N LEU A 101 8.12 -0.49 -10.71
CA LEU A 101 9.41 -0.93 -10.17
C LEU A 101 9.24 -1.63 -8.82
N ALA A 102 8.36 -1.15 -7.94
CA ALA A 102 8.06 -1.82 -6.68
C ALA A 102 7.44 -3.20 -6.91
N LEU A 103 6.50 -3.32 -7.84
CA LEU A 103 5.90 -4.59 -8.23
C LEU A 103 6.93 -5.54 -8.85
N LEU A 104 7.79 -5.06 -9.76
CA LEU A 104 8.88 -5.85 -10.34
C LEU A 104 9.78 -6.41 -9.24
N ALA A 105 10.19 -5.57 -8.29
CA ALA A 105 11.01 -5.99 -7.15
C ALA A 105 10.30 -7.03 -6.30
N LEU A 106 9.02 -6.81 -5.95
CA LEU A 106 8.19 -7.76 -5.21
C LEU A 106 8.15 -9.14 -5.89
N PHE A 107 7.74 -9.17 -7.16
CA PHE A 107 7.61 -10.43 -7.89
C PHE A 107 8.96 -11.12 -8.09
N ALA A 108 10.03 -10.38 -8.31
CA ALA A 108 11.38 -10.94 -8.39
C ALA A 108 11.83 -11.57 -7.07
N ILE A 109 11.61 -10.88 -5.93
CA ILE A 109 11.97 -11.37 -4.60
C ILE A 109 11.23 -12.67 -4.28
N VAL A 110 9.98 -12.81 -4.69
CA VAL A 110 9.19 -14.03 -4.45
C VAL A 110 9.53 -15.13 -5.46
N ALA A 111 9.54 -14.83 -6.76
CA ALA A 111 9.70 -15.84 -7.80
C ALA A 111 11.11 -16.45 -7.87
N LEU A 112 12.17 -15.64 -7.68
CA LEU A 112 13.56 -16.10 -7.84
C LEU A 112 13.98 -17.18 -6.83
N PRO A 113 13.68 -17.10 -5.53
CA PRO A 113 13.96 -18.19 -4.62
C PRO A 113 13.02 -19.40 -4.84
N LEU A 114 11.72 -19.16 -5.06
CA LEU A 114 10.72 -20.22 -5.18
C LEU A 114 10.98 -21.14 -6.39
N ARG A 115 11.43 -20.62 -7.53
CA ARG A 115 11.74 -21.42 -8.71
C ARG A 115 12.72 -22.59 -8.47
N ARG A 116 13.55 -22.47 -7.42
CA ARG A 116 14.50 -23.49 -7.01
C ARG A 116 13.92 -24.49 -6.00
N GLN A 117 12.77 -24.17 -5.42
CA GLN A 117 12.17 -24.92 -4.33
C GLN A 117 10.92 -25.69 -4.76
N VAL A 118 10.24 -25.24 -5.81
CA VAL A 118 8.97 -25.80 -6.24
C VAL A 118 8.93 -26.04 -7.74
N ALA A 119 8.05 -26.94 -8.19
CA ALA A 119 7.82 -27.20 -9.61
C ALA A 119 7.13 -25.99 -10.29
N ALA A 120 7.36 -25.81 -11.59
CA ALA A 120 6.81 -24.70 -12.38
C ALA A 120 5.30 -24.48 -12.20
N PRO A 121 4.41 -25.50 -12.20
CA PRO A 121 2.98 -25.28 -11.96
C PRO A 121 2.67 -24.67 -10.58
N ALA A 122 3.39 -25.08 -9.54
CA ALA A 122 3.21 -24.54 -8.20
C ALA A 122 3.66 -23.08 -8.12
N LEU A 123 4.75 -22.72 -8.80
CA LEU A 123 5.20 -21.34 -8.94
C LEU A 123 4.14 -20.49 -9.65
N VAL A 124 3.59 -20.97 -10.78
CA VAL A 124 2.54 -20.25 -11.54
C VAL A 124 1.31 -20.03 -10.67
N ILE A 125 0.82 -21.05 -9.98
CA ILE A 125 -0.36 -20.93 -9.10
C ILE A 125 -0.11 -19.91 -7.99
N THR A 126 1.08 -19.95 -7.36
CA THR A 126 1.46 -18.99 -6.31
C THR A 126 1.47 -17.56 -6.83
N MET A 127 2.10 -17.33 -7.99
CA MET A 127 2.17 -16.00 -8.59
C MET A 127 0.79 -15.50 -9.01
N LEU A 128 -0.05 -16.34 -9.60
CA LEU A 128 -1.42 -15.98 -9.96
C LEU A 128 -2.27 -15.64 -8.73
N ALA A 129 -2.21 -16.45 -7.67
CA ALA A 129 -2.91 -16.17 -6.41
C ALA A 129 -2.47 -14.82 -5.84
N MET A 130 -1.17 -14.52 -5.85
CA MET A 130 -0.63 -13.26 -5.40
C MET A 130 -1.14 -12.08 -6.27
N VAL A 131 -1.11 -12.22 -7.60
CA VAL A 131 -1.65 -11.18 -8.52
C VAL A 131 -3.13 -10.93 -8.24
N ILE A 132 -3.94 -12.00 -8.12
CA ILE A 132 -5.39 -11.88 -7.87
C ILE A 132 -5.68 -11.11 -6.58
N VAL A 133 -4.96 -11.40 -5.50
CA VAL A 133 -5.18 -10.73 -4.21
C VAL A 133 -4.61 -9.31 -4.18
N LEU A 134 -3.48 -9.04 -4.85
CA LEU A 134 -2.82 -7.74 -4.82
C LEU A 134 -3.42 -6.73 -5.81
N ALA A 135 -3.99 -7.18 -6.92
CA ALA A 135 -4.47 -6.30 -7.99
C ALA A 135 -5.41 -5.19 -7.51
N PRO A 136 -6.44 -5.44 -6.69
CA PRO A 136 -7.35 -4.40 -6.20
C PRO A 136 -6.68 -3.35 -5.29
N PHE A 137 -5.52 -3.69 -4.71
CA PHE A 137 -4.75 -2.83 -3.81
C PHE A 137 -3.55 -2.18 -4.51
N THR A 138 -3.45 -2.31 -5.84
CA THR A 138 -2.38 -1.69 -6.61
C THR A 138 -2.70 -0.21 -6.83
N LEU A 139 -2.66 0.56 -5.74
CA LEU A 139 -2.87 2.01 -5.72
C LEU A 139 -1.51 2.71 -5.60
N ALA A 140 -1.40 3.93 -6.13
CA ALA A 140 -0.19 4.75 -6.02
C ALA A 140 -0.07 5.37 -4.62
N ARG A 141 0.06 4.52 -3.60
CA ARG A 141 0.15 4.86 -2.17
C ARG A 141 1.41 4.27 -1.53
N PRO A 142 1.85 4.78 -0.38
CA PRO A 142 3.06 4.32 0.32
C PRO A 142 3.16 2.80 0.52
N HIS A 143 2.06 2.12 0.82
CA HIS A 143 2.05 0.68 1.09
C HIS A 143 2.64 -0.16 -0.04
N ILE A 144 2.46 0.25 -1.33
CA ILE A 144 2.97 -0.52 -2.47
C ILE A 144 4.51 -0.52 -2.52
N LEU A 145 5.14 0.57 -2.06
CA LEU A 145 6.60 0.66 -1.98
C LEU A 145 7.17 -0.21 -0.86
N VAL A 146 6.34 -0.59 0.12
CA VAL A 146 6.72 -1.44 1.25
C VAL A 146 6.55 -2.93 0.93
N TRP A 147 5.74 -3.32 -0.05
CA TRP A 147 5.56 -4.73 -0.42
C TRP A 147 6.87 -5.48 -0.73
N PRO A 148 7.80 -4.91 -1.52
CA PRO A 148 9.11 -5.54 -1.72
C PRO A 148 9.92 -5.69 -0.43
N LEU A 149 9.80 -4.72 0.49
CA LEU A 149 10.50 -4.76 1.76
C LEU A 149 9.96 -5.89 2.66
N VAL A 150 8.62 -6.06 2.74
CA VAL A 150 7.98 -7.19 3.46
C VAL A 150 8.43 -8.52 2.89
N ALA A 151 8.41 -8.66 1.57
CA ALA A 151 8.85 -9.88 0.88
C ALA A 151 10.34 -10.15 1.14
N GLY A 152 11.20 -9.14 0.99
CA GLY A 152 12.64 -9.24 1.22
C GLY A 152 13.00 -9.56 2.66
N TRP A 153 12.34 -8.90 3.62
CA TRP A 153 12.46 -9.17 5.04
C TRP A 153 12.10 -10.63 5.36
N THR A 154 10.94 -11.08 4.90
CA THR A 154 10.48 -12.46 5.12
C THR A 154 11.43 -13.47 4.47
N ALA A 155 11.82 -13.26 3.21
CA ALA A 155 12.73 -14.17 2.50
C ALA A 155 14.11 -14.25 3.17
N MET A 156 14.64 -13.13 3.64
CA MET A 156 15.89 -13.05 4.39
C MET A 156 15.80 -13.83 5.69
N LEU A 157 14.75 -13.62 6.50
CA LEU A 157 14.55 -14.34 7.75
C LEU A 157 14.42 -15.86 7.54
N LEU A 158 13.67 -16.29 6.52
CA LEU A 158 13.54 -17.70 6.13
C LEU A 158 14.89 -18.30 5.75
N HIS A 159 15.71 -17.59 4.97
CA HIS A 159 17.05 -18.03 4.59
C HIS A 159 17.94 -18.30 5.81
N TYR A 160 17.96 -17.36 6.78
CA TYR A 160 18.78 -17.53 8.00
C TYR A 160 18.25 -18.63 8.91
N ARG A 161 16.92 -18.74 9.08
CA ARG A 161 16.29 -19.86 9.81
C ARG A 161 16.72 -21.21 9.24
N ASP A 162 16.63 -21.37 7.91
CA ASP A 162 16.89 -22.65 7.24
C ASP A 162 18.40 -23.00 7.26
N SER A 163 19.24 -21.97 7.30
CA SER A 163 20.71 -22.10 7.49
C SER A 163 21.11 -22.36 8.95
N GLY A 164 20.17 -22.43 9.91
CA GLY A 164 20.47 -22.63 11.33
C GLY A 164 21.20 -21.45 11.99
N ARG A 165 21.04 -20.24 11.47
CA ARG A 165 21.70 -19.01 11.96
C ARG A 165 20.67 -17.91 12.21
N ALA A 166 21.03 -16.91 13.01
CA ALA A 166 20.30 -15.65 13.09
C ALA A 166 20.82 -14.67 12.02
N PRO A 167 19.98 -13.72 11.57
CA PRO A 167 20.43 -12.69 10.65
C PRO A 167 21.56 -11.83 11.27
N PRO A 168 22.52 -11.35 10.46
CA PRO A 168 23.48 -10.35 10.90
C PRO A 168 22.82 -9.04 11.33
N LEU A 169 23.32 -8.41 12.40
CA LEU A 169 22.76 -7.19 12.95
C LEU A 169 22.53 -6.04 11.95
N PRO A 170 23.39 -5.81 10.94
CA PRO A 170 23.16 -4.75 9.97
C PRO A 170 21.81 -4.85 9.23
N PHE A 171 21.24 -6.06 9.08
CA PHE A 171 19.92 -6.21 8.48
C PHE A 171 18.79 -5.60 9.34
N ALA A 172 19.02 -5.39 10.63
CA ALA A 172 18.09 -4.67 11.50
C ALA A 172 17.81 -3.23 11.00
N LEU A 173 18.74 -2.60 10.27
CA LEU A 173 18.57 -1.27 9.68
C LEU A 173 17.45 -1.23 8.61
N LEU A 174 17.02 -2.37 8.08
CA LEU A 174 15.81 -2.40 7.24
C LEU A 174 14.55 -1.95 7.99
N MET A 175 14.52 -2.11 9.32
CA MET A 175 13.42 -1.59 10.15
C MET A 175 13.42 -0.05 10.19
N THR A 176 14.59 0.60 10.16
CA THR A 176 14.68 2.06 9.99
C THR A 176 14.04 2.51 8.68
N VAL A 177 14.33 1.81 7.59
CA VAL A 177 13.69 2.10 6.29
C VAL A 177 12.18 1.92 6.40
N TRP A 178 11.74 0.80 6.95
CA TRP A 178 10.31 0.45 7.03
C TRP A 178 9.50 1.44 7.86
N THR A 179 9.99 1.83 9.05
CA THR A 179 9.29 2.76 9.95
C THR A 179 9.18 4.17 9.37
N ASN A 180 10.09 4.58 8.46
CA ASN A 180 10.03 5.84 7.74
C ASN A 180 9.22 5.76 6.43
N MET A 181 8.80 4.56 6.04
CA MET A 181 8.00 4.33 4.84
C MET A 181 6.51 4.10 5.13
N HIS A 182 6.16 3.40 6.22
CA HIS A 182 4.76 3.01 6.45
C HIS A 182 4.53 2.49 7.87
N GLY A 183 3.35 2.78 8.41
CA GLY A 183 2.92 2.34 9.75
C GLY A 183 2.84 0.82 9.98
N SER A 184 3.03 -0.01 8.95
CA SER A 184 3.03 -1.48 9.08
C SER A 184 4.33 -2.08 9.64
N PHE A 185 5.32 -1.29 10.00
CA PHE A 185 6.62 -1.80 10.49
C PHE A 185 6.52 -2.77 11.70
N PRO A 186 5.52 -2.70 12.61
CA PRO A 186 5.39 -3.69 13.69
C PRO A 186 5.21 -5.11 13.18
N LEU A 187 4.61 -5.29 12.00
CA LEU A 187 4.50 -6.59 11.33
C LEU A 187 5.87 -7.23 11.10
N GLY A 188 6.90 -6.44 10.79
CA GLY A 188 8.27 -6.93 10.62
C GLY A 188 8.82 -7.61 11.89
N LEU A 189 8.51 -7.09 13.07
CA LEU A 189 8.89 -7.69 14.35
C LEU A 189 8.12 -8.99 14.62
N VAL A 190 6.82 -9.02 14.28
CA VAL A 190 5.99 -10.24 14.41
C VAL A 190 6.51 -11.35 13.50
N ILE A 191 6.82 -11.03 12.24
CA ILE A 191 7.42 -11.99 11.29
C ILE A 191 8.76 -12.51 11.84
N ALA A 192 9.62 -11.63 12.34
CA ALA A 192 10.92 -12.01 12.88
C ALA A 192 10.78 -12.94 14.09
N GLY A 193 9.90 -12.61 15.04
CA GLY A 193 9.64 -13.43 16.23
C GLY A 193 9.09 -14.81 15.88
N SER A 194 8.15 -14.90 14.94
CA SER A 194 7.56 -16.17 14.49
C SER A 194 8.59 -17.07 13.79
N ILE A 195 9.44 -16.50 12.93
CA ILE A 195 10.49 -17.26 12.22
C ILE A 195 11.62 -17.66 13.19
N ALA A 196 11.96 -16.79 14.16
CA ALA A 196 12.91 -17.11 15.22
C ALA A 196 12.44 -18.28 16.06
N LEU A 197 11.14 -18.35 16.42
CA LEU A 197 10.55 -19.47 17.14
C LEU A 197 10.80 -20.81 16.41
N ASP A 198 10.57 -20.84 15.10
CA ASP A 198 10.84 -22.05 14.30
C ASP A 198 12.32 -22.44 14.29
N ALA A 199 13.22 -21.45 14.22
CA ALA A 199 14.65 -21.71 14.27
C ALA A 199 15.06 -22.32 15.61
N LEU A 200 14.53 -21.77 16.71
CA LEU A 200 14.86 -22.22 18.08
C LEU A 200 14.27 -23.59 18.40
N VAL A 201 13.02 -23.86 18.03
CA VAL A 201 12.40 -25.18 18.18
C VAL A 201 13.20 -26.24 17.43
N LYS A 202 13.60 -25.97 16.17
CA LYS A 202 14.42 -26.88 15.38
C LYS A 202 15.80 -27.13 16.01
N ALA A 203 16.40 -26.13 16.64
CA ALA A 203 17.72 -26.20 17.27
C ALA A 203 17.66 -26.71 18.72
N GLY A 204 16.50 -27.18 19.21
CA GLY A 204 16.37 -27.64 20.61
C GLY A 204 16.64 -26.55 21.65
N TRP A 205 16.29 -25.30 21.34
CA TRP A 205 16.49 -24.11 22.19
C TRP A 205 17.97 -23.83 22.49
N ASP A 206 18.85 -24.02 21.49
CA ASP A 206 20.27 -23.66 21.64
C ASP A 206 20.42 -22.23 22.15
N ARG A 207 21.15 -22.08 23.25
CA ARG A 207 21.30 -20.80 23.96
C ARG A 207 22.02 -19.75 23.09
N THR A 208 23.00 -20.15 22.32
CA THR A 208 23.77 -19.23 21.46
C THR A 208 22.88 -18.69 20.36
N LEU A 209 22.09 -19.55 19.73
CA LEU A 209 21.13 -19.18 18.70
C LEU A 209 20.03 -18.28 19.26
N LEU A 210 19.51 -18.60 20.46
CA LEU A 210 18.53 -17.77 21.18
C LEU A 210 19.07 -16.34 21.40
N VAL A 211 20.26 -16.20 21.96
CA VAL A 211 20.87 -14.88 22.20
C VAL A 211 21.03 -14.11 20.89
N ARG A 212 21.46 -14.73 19.81
CA ARG A 212 21.62 -14.06 18.51
C ARG A 212 20.29 -13.59 17.94
N TRP A 213 19.21 -14.38 18.01
CA TRP A 213 17.88 -13.97 17.57
C TRP A 213 17.30 -12.87 18.45
N LEU A 214 17.52 -12.91 19.77
CA LEU A 214 17.11 -11.85 20.69
C LEU A 214 17.85 -10.54 20.38
N LEU A 215 19.18 -10.59 20.18
CA LEU A 215 19.96 -9.42 19.80
C LEU A 215 19.50 -8.83 18.48
N PHE A 216 19.18 -9.66 17.48
CA PHE A 216 18.64 -9.20 16.22
C PHE A 216 17.25 -8.56 16.39
N GLY A 217 16.36 -9.16 17.19
CA GLY A 217 15.04 -8.62 17.49
C GLY A 217 15.11 -7.27 18.21
N LEU A 218 15.97 -7.17 19.24
CA LEU A 218 16.21 -5.92 19.98
C LEU A 218 16.83 -4.84 19.08
N ALA A 219 17.81 -5.20 18.26
CA ALA A 219 18.41 -4.28 17.29
C ALA A 219 17.36 -3.79 16.27
N SER A 220 16.47 -4.68 15.81
CA SER A 220 15.38 -4.32 14.89
C SER A 220 14.37 -3.35 15.56
N ALA A 221 13.99 -3.61 16.82
CA ALA A 221 13.13 -2.70 17.58
C ALA A 221 13.82 -1.34 17.84
N ALA A 222 15.12 -1.35 18.17
CA ALA A 222 15.89 -0.12 18.35
C ALA A 222 16.04 0.65 17.02
N ALA A 223 16.24 -0.05 15.90
CA ALA A 223 16.32 0.56 14.57
C ALA A 223 15.01 1.23 14.16
N ALA A 224 13.85 0.73 14.60
CA ALA A 224 12.55 1.37 14.37
C ALA A 224 12.42 2.73 15.09
N LEU A 225 13.18 3.01 16.14
CA LEU A 225 13.23 4.32 16.80
C LEU A 225 13.95 5.38 15.93
N LEU A 226 14.74 4.96 14.94
CA LEU A 226 15.44 5.85 14.01
C LEU A 226 14.46 6.32 12.91
N ASN A 227 13.41 7.02 13.32
CA ASN A 227 12.43 7.62 12.42
C ASN A 227 12.32 9.14 12.68
N ALA A 228 11.81 9.87 11.68
CA ALA A 228 11.74 11.33 11.75
C ALA A 228 10.83 11.87 12.86
N ASN A 229 9.88 11.06 13.35
CA ASN A 229 8.87 11.47 14.34
C ASN A 229 9.17 10.90 15.74
N GLY A 230 10.30 10.22 15.94
CA GLY A 230 10.70 9.63 17.24
C GLY A 230 9.64 8.69 17.82
N LEU A 231 9.30 8.88 19.09
CA LEU A 231 8.30 8.05 19.78
C LEU A 231 6.90 8.19 19.17
N ALA A 232 6.52 9.36 18.66
CA ALA A 232 5.24 9.56 18.00
C ALA A 232 5.10 8.68 16.75
N GLY A 233 6.17 8.55 15.94
CA GLY A 233 6.19 7.64 14.80
C GLY A 233 6.08 6.17 15.20
N LEU A 234 6.67 5.79 16.34
CA LEU A 234 6.61 4.41 16.86
C LEU A 234 5.22 4.05 17.38
N THR A 235 4.53 4.97 18.04
CA THR A 235 3.19 4.77 18.60
C THR A 235 2.05 5.01 17.60
N TYR A 236 2.33 5.69 16.50
CA TYR A 236 1.37 6.06 15.46
C TYR A 236 0.47 4.90 14.98
N PRO A 237 1.00 3.70 14.63
CA PRO A 237 0.14 2.61 14.16
C PRO A 237 -0.90 2.17 15.19
N PHE A 238 -0.54 2.21 16.47
CA PHE A 238 -1.43 1.80 17.56
C PHE A 238 -2.47 2.87 17.86
N ALA A 239 -2.10 4.15 17.80
CA ALA A 239 -3.03 5.26 17.94
C ALA A 239 -4.09 5.26 16.81
N THR A 240 -3.65 5.06 15.58
CA THR A 240 -4.54 4.98 14.41
C THR A 240 -5.52 3.81 14.54
N LEU A 241 -5.05 2.62 14.95
CA LEU A 241 -5.94 1.46 15.14
C LEU A 241 -7.03 1.67 16.19
N GLY A 242 -6.85 2.63 17.10
CA GLY A 242 -7.83 2.99 18.14
C GLY A 242 -8.93 3.98 17.68
N MET A 243 -8.90 4.47 16.45
CA MET A 243 -9.88 5.46 15.97
C MET A 243 -11.24 4.81 15.66
N GLU A 244 -12.31 5.47 16.12
CA GLU A 244 -13.70 5.04 15.92
C GLU A 244 -14.18 5.19 14.47
N THR A 245 -13.57 6.12 13.72
CA THR A 245 -13.94 6.43 12.33
C THR A 245 -13.33 5.47 11.31
N LEU A 246 -12.33 4.64 11.66
CA LEU A 246 -11.68 3.72 10.72
C LEU A 246 -12.66 2.80 9.98
N PRO A 247 -13.64 2.14 10.63
CA PRO A 247 -14.57 1.24 9.92
C PRO A 247 -15.42 1.95 8.85
N THR A 248 -15.39 3.26 8.82
CA THR A 248 -16.10 4.06 7.82
C THR A 248 -15.29 4.33 6.55
N ILE A 249 -13.99 4.02 6.58
CA ILE A 249 -13.07 4.12 5.43
C ILE A 249 -13.01 2.75 4.76
N GLU A 250 -13.22 2.69 3.44
CA GLU A 250 -13.40 1.43 2.69
C GLU A 250 -12.32 0.38 2.96
N GLU A 251 -11.06 0.77 2.94
CA GLU A 251 -9.93 -0.16 3.11
C GLU A 251 -9.72 -0.66 4.54
N TRP A 252 -10.36 0.00 5.53
CA TRP A 252 -10.28 -0.35 6.93
C TRP A 252 -11.48 -1.19 7.41
N LYS A 253 -12.46 -1.41 6.53
CA LYS A 253 -13.61 -2.27 6.83
C LYS A 253 -13.18 -3.71 7.04
N PRO A 254 -13.92 -4.47 7.86
CA PRO A 254 -13.75 -5.92 7.92
C PRO A 254 -13.96 -6.57 6.55
N SER A 255 -13.19 -7.63 6.27
CA SER A 255 -13.32 -8.37 5.03
C SER A 255 -14.71 -9.04 4.94
N ASN A 256 -15.35 -8.89 3.77
CA ASN A 256 -16.65 -9.44 3.47
C ASN A 256 -16.59 -10.23 2.15
N PRO A 257 -17.13 -11.47 2.09
CA PRO A 257 -17.12 -12.27 0.87
C PRO A 257 -17.82 -11.62 -0.33
N ASN A 258 -18.82 -10.75 -0.08
CA ASN A 258 -19.51 -10.04 -1.14
C ASN A 258 -18.67 -8.92 -1.77
N ASP A 259 -17.81 -8.29 -0.96
CA ASP A 259 -16.98 -7.16 -1.41
C ASP A 259 -15.63 -7.63 -1.97
N THR A 260 -15.08 -8.73 -1.42
CA THR A 260 -13.77 -9.28 -1.82
C THR A 260 -13.84 -10.78 -2.16
N PRO A 261 -14.73 -11.22 -3.07
CA PRO A 261 -14.92 -12.65 -3.37
C PRO A 261 -13.65 -13.33 -3.87
N TYR A 262 -12.79 -12.62 -4.61
CA TYR A 262 -11.52 -13.10 -5.12
C TYR A 262 -10.58 -13.55 -4.00
N PHE A 263 -10.57 -12.84 -2.87
CA PHE A 263 -9.75 -13.21 -1.71
C PHE A 263 -10.24 -14.52 -1.08
N TYR A 264 -11.55 -14.66 -0.87
CA TYR A 264 -12.12 -15.89 -0.27
C TYR A 264 -11.97 -17.09 -1.18
N VAL A 265 -12.13 -16.93 -2.49
CA VAL A 265 -11.89 -18.01 -3.46
C VAL A 265 -10.43 -18.43 -3.44
N ALA A 266 -9.49 -17.49 -3.46
CA ALA A 266 -8.05 -17.78 -3.38
C ALA A 266 -7.70 -18.46 -2.05
N LEU A 267 -8.23 -17.96 -0.92
CA LEU A 267 -8.01 -18.51 0.41
C LEU A 267 -8.51 -19.98 0.50
N LEU A 268 -9.75 -20.25 0.07
CA LEU A 268 -10.31 -21.60 0.08
C LEU A 268 -9.53 -22.55 -0.84
N ALA A 269 -9.12 -22.08 -2.03
CA ALA A 269 -8.30 -22.85 -2.95
C ALA A 269 -6.94 -23.22 -2.32
N VAL A 270 -6.29 -22.26 -1.65
CA VAL A 270 -5.01 -22.48 -0.97
C VAL A 270 -5.17 -23.43 0.21
N ILE A 271 -6.18 -23.25 1.06
CA ILE A 271 -6.48 -24.17 2.17
C ILE A 271 -6.76 -25.59 1.64
N GLY A 272 -7.64 -25.70 0.64
CA GLY A 272 -7.95 -27.00 0.01
C GLY A 272 -6.71 -27.67 -0.56
N LEU A 273 -5.80 -26.90 -1.20
CA LEU A 273 -4.55 -27.43 -1.72
C LEU A 273 -3.59 -27.85 -0.59
N CYS A 274 -3.49 -27.09 0.49
CA CYS A 274 -2.69 -27.47 1.67
C CYS A 274 -3.18 -28.79 2.28
N LEU A 275 -4.48 -28.94 2.45
CA LEU A 275 -5.09 -30.17 2.97
C LEU A 275 -4.87 -31.35 2.01
N TYR A 276 -5.14 -31.17 0.72
CA TYR A 276 -4.92 -32.20 -0.30
C TYR A 276 -3.47 -32.68 -0.39
N ARG A 277 -2.51 -31.75 -0.20
CA ARG A 277 -1.08 -32.06 -0.22
C ARG A 277 -0.54 -32.56 1.10
N GLY A 278 -1.32 -32.53 2.17
CA GLY A 278 -0.88 -32.86 3.52
C GLY A 278 0.24 -31.95 4.02
N ALA A 279 0.12 -30.64 3.74
CA ALA A 279 1.12 -29.65 4.12
C ALA A 279 1.36 -29.67 5.63
N LYS A 280 2.63 -29.74 6.04
CA LYS A 280 3.04 -29.72 7.45
C LYS A 280 3.71 -28.39 7.75
N PHE A 281 3.15 -27.64 8.68
CA PHE A 281 3.65 -26.35 9.11
C PHE A 281 4.49 -26.49 10.38
N ARG A 282 5.49 -25.62 10.52
CA ARG A 282 6.16 -25.38 11.79
C ARG A 282 5.26 -24.50 12.66
N ILE A 283 5.49 -24.51 13.97
CA ILE A 283 4.65 -23.78 14.92
C ILE A 283 4.67 -22.26 14.67
N GLY A 284 5.84 -21.68 14.40
CA GLY A 284 5.97 -20.25 14.11
C GLY A 284 5.32 -19.88 12.79
N GLU A 285 5.46 -20.72 11.73
CA GLU A 285 4.75 -20.51 10.46
C GLU A 285 3.23 -20.53 10.66
N LEU A 286 2.72 -21.50 11.44
CA LEU A 286 1.29 -21.62 11.72
C LEU A 286 0.76 -20.39 12.47
N LEU A 287 1.45 -19.99 13.54
CA LEU A 287 1.08 -18.82 14.33
C LEU A 287 1.10 -17.55 13.48
N LEU A 288 2.11 -17.36 12.63
CA LEU A 288 2.20 -16.22 11.74
C LEU A 288 1.06 -16.21 10.71
N LEU A 289 0.76 -17.35 10.08
CA LEU A 289 -0.34 -17.45 9.12
C LEU A 289 -1.70 -17.18 9.77
N LEU A 290 -1.95 -17.70 10.99
CA LEU A 290 -3.18 -17.46 11.73
C LEU A 290 -3.29 -15.98 12.14
N PHE A 291 -2.20 -15.36 12.58
CA PHE A 291 -2.16 -13.92 12.89
C PHE A 291 -2.48 -13.07 11.65
N LEU A 292 -1.82 -13.35 10.52
CA LEU A 292 -2.07 -12.62 9.27
C LEU A 292 -3.48 -12.84 8.73
N LEU A 293 -4.03 -14.05 8.91
CA LEU A 293 -5.40 -14.36 8.53
C LEU A 293 -6.40 -13.58 9.39
N ALA A 294 -6.17 -13.51 10.70
CA ALA A 294 -6.99 -12.70 11.61
C ALA A 294 -6.95 -11.21 11.22
N MET A 295 -5.76 -10.69 10.91
CA MET A 295 -5.61 -9.32 10.39
C MET A 295 -6.36 -9.13 9.07
N ALA A 296 -6.26 -10.07 8.12
CA ALA A 296 -6.92 -10.00 6.83
C ALA A 296 -8.45 -10.03 6.93
N PHE A 297 -9.01 -10.71 7.93
CA PHE A 297 -10.45 -10.67 8.21
C PHE A 297 -10.86 -9.38 8.93
N SER A 298 -10.02 -8.87 9.81
CA SER A 298 -10.30 -7.62 10.53
C SER A 298 -10.35 -6.40 9.63
N GLN A 299 -9.49 -6.37 8.60
CA GLN A 299 -9.39 -5.22 7.68
C GLN A 299 -8.97 -5.70 6.30
N VAL A 300 -9.71 -5.25 5.28
CA VAL A 300 -9.52 -5.63 3.87
C VAL A 300 -8.09 -5.38 3.39
N ARG A 301 -7.48 -4.26 3.75
CA ARG A 301 -6.11 -3.89 3.36
C ARG A 301 -5.03 -4.89 3.80
N HIS A 302 -5.28 -5.64 4.87
CA HIS A 302 -4.32 -6.62 5.39
C HIS A 302 -4.28 -7.93 4.60
N GLN A 303 -5.20 -8.15 3.65
CA GLN A 303 -5.15 -9.28 2.72
C GLN A 303 -3.83 -9.31 1.94
N THR A 304 -3.25 -8.14 1.65
CA THR A 304 -1.99 -8.01 0.92
C THR A 304 -0.80 -8.58 1.70
N TRP A 305 -0.74 -8.33 3.02
CA TRP A 305 0.34 -8.86 3.87
C TRP A 305 0.28 -10.39 3.95
N LEU A 306 -0.93 -10.94 4.11
CA LEU A 306 -1.15 -12.39 4.08
C LEU A 306 -0.70 -12.98 2.74
N ALA A 307 -1.10 -12.38 1.62
CA ALA A 307 -0.75 -12.89 0.28
C ALA A 307 0.76 -12.91 0.05
N ILE A 308 1.48 -11.84 0.41
CA ILE A 308 2.94 -11.74 0.22
C ILE A 308 3.69 -12.76 1.09
N VAL A 309 3.35 -12.83 2.37
CA VAL A 309 4.04 -13.74 3.30
C VAL A 309 3.69 -15.20 3.00
N ALA A 310 2.41 -15.49 2.73
CA ALA A 310 1.97 -16.85 2.36
C ALA A 310 2.62 -17.34 1.06
N ALA A 311 2.84 -16.46 0.07
CA ALA A 311 3.51 -16.80 -1.17
C ALA A 311 4.96 -17.32 -0.95
N LEU A 312 5.62 -16.90 0.12
CA LEU A 312 6.96 -17.37 0.48
C LEU A 312 6.94 -18.62 1.38
N LEU A 313 5.90 -18.77 2.24
CA LEU A 313 5.83 -19.84 3.22
C LEU A 313 5.18 -21.12 2.68
N LEU A 314 4.08 -21.00 1.93
CA LEU A 314 3.23 -22.14 1.61
C LEU A 314 3.78 -23.06 0.50
N PRO A 315 4.32 -22.57 -0.63
CA PRO A 315 4.68 -23.42 -1.75
C PRO A 315 5.71 -24.51 -1.40
N PRO A 316 6.77 -24.23 -0.61
CA PRO A 316 7.70 -25.25 -0.18
C PRO A 316 7.07 -26.32 0.71
N ARG A 317 5.99 -25.99 1.45
CA ARG A 317 5.25 -26.93 2.31
C ARG A 317 4.28 -27.83 1.54
N MET A 318 3.86 -27.39 0.37
CA MET A 318 2.99 -28.15 -0.52
C MET A 318 3.75 -28.97 -1.57
N ALA A 319 5.06 -28.76 -1.71
CA ALA A 319 5.89 -29.54 -2.63
C ALA A 319 5.96 -31.00 -2.18
N ARG A 320 5.68 -31.94 -3.10
CA ARG A 320 5.87 -33.38 -2.84
C ARG A 320 7.36 -33.74 -2.84
N ALA A 321 7.75 -34.70 -1.98
CA ALA A 321 9.10 -35.24 -1.95
C ALA A 321 9.53 -35.81 -3.31
N ASP A 322 8.57 -36.36 -4.08
CA ASP A 322 8.79 -36.96 -5.40
C ASP A 322 8.90 -35.98 -6.56
N GLY A 323 8.47 -34.74 -6.34
CA GLY A 323 8.70 -33.65 -7.25
C GLY A 323 10.06 -33.05 -6.96
N ALA A 324 11.13 -33.72 -7.40
CA ALA A 324 12.47 -33.18 -7.32
C ALA A 324 12.41 -31.67 -7.63
N ALA A 325 12.93 -30.88 -6.70
CA ALA A 325 13.22 -29.49 -6.97
C ALA A 325 13.78 -29.45 -8.39
N SER A 326 13.05 -28.88 -9.30
CA SER A 326 13.51 -28.73 -10.66
C SER A 326 14.92 -28.15 -10.51
N ALA A 327 15.93 -28.87 -10.93
CA ALA A 327 17.22 -28.26 -11.19
C ALA A 327 16.94 -27.19 -12.23
N GLY A 328 16.41 -26.07 -11.74
CA GLY A 328 16.10 -24.88 -12.54
C GLY A 328 17.40 -24.53 -13.22
N SER A 329 17.37 -24.21 -14.49
CA SER A 329 18.56 -23.77 -15.21
C SER A 329 19.29 -22.77 -14.33
N ASP A 330 20.54 -23.07 -13.98
CA ASP A 330 21.35 -22.18 -13.13
C ASP A 330 21.66 -20.89 -13.89
N LEU A 331 20.64 -20.01 -13.90
CA LEU A 331 20.89 -18.63 -14.32
C LEU A 331 21.91 -18.04 -13.35
N SER A 332 23.05 -17.62 -13.88
CA SER A 332 24.07 -16.96 -13.06
C SER A 332 23.48 -15.72 -12.40
N THR A 333 23.97 -15.35 -11.22
CA THR A 333 23.58 -14.11 -10.54
C THR A 333 23.72 -12.91 -11.45
N ARG A 334 24.77 -12.89 -12.30
CA ARG A 334 25.00 -11.84 -13.30
C ARG A 334 23.88 -11.80 -14.35
N THR A 335 23.46 -12.94 -14.87
CA THR A 335 22.35 -13.01 -15.85
C THR A 335 21.05 -12.51 -15.25
N ILE A 336 20.74 -12.89 -14.00
CA ILE A 336 19.56 -12.40 -13.27
C ILE A 336 19.65 -10.88 -13.08
N ALA A 337 20.78 -10.37 -12.61
CA ALA A 337 20.95 -8.92 -12.37
C ALA A 337 20.79 -8.12 -13.66
N ILE A 338 21.39 -8.57 -14.76
CA ILE A 338 21.23 -7.92 -16.08
C ILE A 338 19.78 -7.98 -16.54
N GLY A 339 19.13 -9.15 -16.42
CA GLY A 339 17.71 -9.32 -16.78
C GLY A 339 16.78 -8.39 -16.00
N LEU A 340 16.99 -8.25 -14.70
CA LEU A 340 16.22 -7.33 -13.85
C LEU A 340 16.49 -5.86 -14.20
N ALA A 341 17.75 -5.49 -14.48
CA ALA A 341 18.10 -4.14 -14.90
C ALA A 341 17.45 -3.77 -16.24
N VAL A 342 17.48 -4.69 -17.21
CA VAL A 342 16.80 -4.52 -18.50
C VAL A 342 15.29 -4.42 -18.30
N ALA A 343 14.69 -5.28 -17.48
CA ALA A 343 13.26 -5.25 -17.17
C ALA A 343 12.86 -3.91 -16.53
N ALA A 344 13.63 -3.43 -15.56
CA ALA A 344 13.41 -2.14 -14.91
C ALA A 344 13.51 -0.98 -15.91
N PHE A 345 14.53 -0.97 -16.77
CA PHE A 345 14.69 0.03 -17.81
C PHE A 345 13.53 0.03 -18.78
N LEU A 346 13.14 -1.14 -19.29
CA LEU A 346 12.01 -1.28 -20.22
C LEU A 346 10.69 -0.84 -19.57
N LEU A 347 10.46 -1.19 -18.31
CA LEU A 347 9.27 -0.78 -17.56
C LEU A 347 9.19 0.75 -17.48
N VAL A 348 10.28 1.41 -17.06
CA VAL A 348 10.33 2.88 -16.99
C VAL A 348 10.14 3.49 -18.38
N ALA A 349 10.84 2.99 -19.39
CA ALA A 349 10.70 3.47 -20.77
C ALA A 349 9.26 3.34 -21.26
N VAL A 350 8.62 2.18 -21.07
CA VAL A 350 7.22 1.96 -21.46
C VAL A 350 6.28 2.92 -20.72
N ARG A 351 6.46 3.14 -19.42
CA ARG A 351 5.62 4.06 -18.63
C ARG A 351 5.75 5.51 -19.10
N LEU A 352 6.95 5.95 -19.47
CA LEU A 352 7.19 7.31 -19.98
C LEU A 352 6.71 7.51 -21.43
N LEU A 353 6.84 6.48 -22.27
CA LEU A 353 6.43 6.53 -23.68
C LEU A 353 4.92 6.29 -23.88
N LEU A 354 4.32 5.45 -23.01
CA LEU A 354 2.88 5.16 -23.01
C LEU A 354 2.29 5.67 -21.68
N PRO A 355 1.98 6.97 -21.60
CA PRO A 355 1.60 7.61 -20.36
C PRO A 355 0.26 7.08 -19.84
N VAL A 356 0.24 6.75 -18.55
CA VAL A 356 -0.98 6.48 -17.79
C VAL A 356 -1.37 7.74 -17.06
N MET A 357 -2.59 8.21 -17.30
CA MET A 357 -3.13 9.41 -16.66
C MET A 357 -4.35 9.04 -15.83
N PRO A 358 -4.56 9.69 -14.68
CA PRO A 358 -5.79 9.52 -13.89
C PRO A 358 -7.03 9.72 -14.75
N ALA A 359 -8.06 8.93 -14.53
CA ALA A 359 -9.38 9.19 -15.11
C ALA A 359 -9.98 10.49 -14.54
N GLU A 360 -10.89 11.13 -15.30
CA GLU A 360 -11.68 12.23 -14.75
C GLU A 360 -12.73 11.64 -13.79
N ASN A 361 -12.50 11.76 -12.50
CA ASN A 361 -13.37 11.26 -11.45
C ASN A 361 -13.16 12.04 -10.14
N ARG A 362 -13.80 11.64 -9.04
CA ARG A 362 -13.69 12.31 -7.73
C ARG A 362 -12.25 12.37 -7.17
N PHE A 363 -11.36 11.48 -7.63
CA PHE A 363 -9.95 11.48 -7.18
C PHE A 363 -9.05 12.35 -8.06
N ALA A 364 -9.54 12.73 -9.24
CA ALA A 364 -8.83 13.61 -10.17
C ALA A 364 -9.84 14.53 -10.90
N PRO A 365 -10.52 15.46 -10.19
CA PRO A 365 -11.57 16.33 -10.73
C PRO A 365 -10.95 17.51 -11.50
N ARG A 366 -10.20 17.22 -12.57
CA ARG A 366 -9.40 18.23 -13.32
C ARG A 366 -10.24 19.31 -13.93
N SER A 367 -11.41 18.93 -14.49
CA SER A 367 -12.33 19.89 -15.09
C SER A 367 -12.86 20.89 -14.06
N ALA A 368 -13.31 20.40 -12.91
CA ALA A 368 -13.77 21.26 -11.84
C ALA A 368 -12.66 22.18 -11.28
N LEU A 369 -11.45 21.62 -11.06
CA LEU A 369 -10.28 22.39 -10.60
C LEU A 369 -9.88 23.52 -11.58
N ALA A 370 -10.00 23.26 -12.90
CA ALA A 370 -9.72 24.26 -13.92
C ALA A 370 -10.75 25.41 -13.93
N HIS A 371 -11.99 25.15 -13.48
CA HIS A 371 -13.05 26.14 -13.43
C HIS A 371 -13.12 26.93 -12.12
N ILE A 372 -12.25 26.63 -11.13
CA ILE A 372 -12.19 27.43 -9.90
C ILE A 372 -11.60 28.81 -10.22
N PRO A 373 -12.36 29.90 -10.00
CA PRO A 373 -11.86 31.25 -10.20
C PRO A 373 -10.64 31.54 -9.33
N PRO A 374 -9.66 32.32 -9.83
CA PRO A 374 -8.42 32.60 -9.10
C PRO A 374 -8.64 33.21 -7.70
N ASP A 375 -9.64 34.08 -7.56
CA ASP A 375 -10.01 34.72 -6.30
C ASP A 375 -10.59 33.77 -5.25
N LEU A 376 -11.16 32.65 -5.67
CA LEU A 376 -11.67 31.63 -4.78
C LEU A 376 -10.57 30.67 -4.24
N ARG A 377 -9.44 30.56 -4.92
CA ARG A 377 -8.37 29.61 -4.53
C ARG A 377 -7.79 29.89 -3.15
N SER A 378 -7.81 31.15 -2.72
CA SER A 378 -7.34 31.57 -1.39
C SER A 378 -8.46 31.61 -0.33
N ARG A 379 -9.73 31.42 -0.72
CA ARG A 379 -10.88 31.48 0.19
C ARG A 379 -11.21 30.11 0.75
N PRO A 380 -11.70 30.03 2.01
CA PRO A 380 -12.05 28.75 2.63
C PRO A 380 -13.12 27.97 1.84
N VAL A 381 -12.81 26.71 1.52
CA VAL A 381 -13.71 25.78 0.83
C VAL A 381 -14.26 24.74 1.81
N PHE A 382 -15.50 24.29 1.62
CA PHE A 382 -16.00 23.02 2.17
C PHE A 382 -16.03 22.00 1.05
N ASN A 383 -15.20 20.97 1.14
CA ASN A 383 -15.04 19.96 0.09
C ASN A 383 -15.39 18.56 0.58
N GLU A 384 -15.82 17.71 -0.35
CA GLU A 384 -15.89 16.26 -0.11
C GLU A 384 -14.48 15.69 0.09
N TYR A 385 -14.37 14.67 0.93
CA TYR A 385 -13.13 14.06 1.42
C TYR A 385 -12.13 13.71 0.30
N SER A 386 -12.61 13.05 -0.78
CA SER A 386 -11.75 12.63 -1.90
C SER A 386 -11.18 13.80 -2.71
N PHE A 387 -11.81 14.97 -2.66
CA PHE A 387 -11.31 16.17 -3.35
C PHE A 387 -10.17 16.87 -2.60
N GLY A 388 -9.97 16.54 -1.31
CA GLY A 388 -8.97 17.19 -0.47
C GLY A 388 -7.56 17.07 -1.03
N GLY A 389 -7.11 15.88 -1.39
CA GLY A 389 -5.79 15.66 -1.98
C GLY A 389 -5.57 16.43 -3.30
N PRO A 390 -6.46 16.33 -4.30
CA PRO A 390 -6.43 17.14 -5.51
C PRO A 390 -6.39 18.65 -5.26
N LEU A 391 -7.13 19.15 -4.29
CA LEU A 391 -7.10 20.56 -3.89
C LEU A 391 -5.72 20.96 -3.34
N ILE A 392 -5.13 20.15 -2.45
CA ILE A 392 -3.78 20.38 -1.93
C ILE A 392 -2.76 20.44 -3.08
N LEU A 393 -2.79 19.48 -4.00
CA LEU A 393 -1.87 19.44 -5.14
C LEU A 393 -2.04 20.66 -6.07
N ALA A 394 -3.27 21.20 -6.15
CA ALA A 394 -3.59 22.44 -6.87
C ALA A 394 -3.24 23.71 -6.09
N GLY A 395 -2.70 23.61 -4.87
CA GLY A 395 -2.34 24.75 -4.03
C GLY A 395 -3.53 25.39 -3.31
N ILE A 396 -4.64 24.68 -3.17
CA ILE A 396 -5.85 25.14 -2.46
C ILE A 396 -5.93 24.42 -1.12
N LYS A 397 -6.13 25.16 -0.03
CA LYS A 397 -6.27 24.59 1.30
C LYS A 397 -7.66 23.97 1.50
N PRO A 398 -7.80 22.64 1.64
CA PRO A 398 -9.08 21.99 1.82
C PRO A 398 -9.63 22.17 3.23
N PHE A 399 -10.93 21.87 3.40
CA PHE A 399 -11.58 21.67 4.69
C PHE A 399 -11.13 20.35 5.35
N ILE A 400 -11.05 19.30 4.55
CA ILE A 400 -10.66 17.94 4.94
C ILE A 400 -9.99 17.24 3.77
N ASP A 401 -9.14 16.26 4.09
CA ASP A 401 -8.42 15.41 3.11
C ASP A 401 -8.16 14.02 3.70
N GLY A 402 -7.43 13.17 2.99
CA GLY A 402 -7.16 11.76 3.33
C GLY A 402 -6.43 11.51 4.65
N ARG A 403 -5.97 12.54 5.36
CA ARG A 403 -5.26 12.41 6.64
C ARG A 403 -6.21 12.40 7.84
N ALA A 404 -7.16 11.46 7.84
CA ALA A 404 -8.21 11.36 8.87
C ALA A 404 -7.64 11.27 10.30
N ASP A 405 -6.47 10.64 10.47
CA ASP A 405 -5.74 10.52 11.72
C ASP A 405 -5.33 11.87 12.32
N MET A 406 -5.01 12.85 11.47
CA MET A 406 -4.68 14.20 11.89
C MET A 406 -5.93 14.99 12.33
N TYR A 407 -7.07 14.80 11.63
CA TYR A 407 -8.30 15.51 11.96
C TYR A 407 -8.97 14.98 13.22
N GLY A 408 -8.83 13.67 13.52
CA GLY A 408 -9.44 12.99 14.66
C GLY A 408 -10.93 12.72 14.50
N ASP A 409 -11.44 11.75 15.30
CA ASP A 409 -12.78 11.19 15.16
C ASP A 409 -13.88 12.23 15.20
N ARG A 410 -13.85 13.14 16.19
CA ARG A 410 -14.90 14.14 16.38
C ARG A 410 -15.05 15.05 15.15
N PHE A 411 -13.94 15.52 14.59
CA PHE A 411 -13.99 16.38 13.41
C PHE A 411 -14.53 15.64 12.19
N VAL A 412 -14.09 14.39 12.00
CA VAL A 412 -14.54 13.56 10.88
C VAL A 412 -16.03 13.22 10.98
N LEU A 413 -16.53 12.96 12.19
CA LEU A 413 -17.96 12.69 12.42
C LEU A 413 -18.81 13.95 12.19
N ASP A 414 -18.43 15.11 12.78
CA ASP A 414 -19.12 16.38 12.55
C ASP A 414 -19.17 16.76 11.06
N TYR A 415 -18.05 16.51 10.35
CA TYR A 415 -17.96 16.72 8.91
C TYR A 415 -18.93 15.81 8.14
N ARG A 416 -19.06 14.54 8.52
CA ARG A 416 -19.95 13.59 7.86
C ARG A 416 -21.41 13.98 8.00
N GLU A 417 -21.85 14.36 9.20
CA GLU A 417 -23.21 14.85 9.44
C GLU A 417 -23.52 16.03 8.52
N ALA A 418 -22.57 16.98 8.41
CA ALA A 418 -22.72 18.13 7.49
C ALA A 418 -22.84 17.67 6.03
N LEU A 419 -21.99 16.71 5.58
CA LEU A 419 -21.98 16.20 4.20
C LEU A 419 -23.25 15.43 3.87
N ASP A 420 -23.82 14.67 4.84
CA ASP A 420 -25.08 13.95 4.72
C ASP A 420 -26.31 14.87 4.67
N GLY A 421 -26.09 16.18 4.78
CA GLY A 421 -27.12 17.22 4.60
C GLY A 421 -27.73 17.72 5.89
N ASP A 422 -27.13 17.46 7.05
CA ASP A 422 -27.50 18.14 8.29
C ASP A 422 -27.06 19.60 8.20
N ILE A 423 -28.05 20.49 8.03
CA ILE A 423 -27.80 21.91 7.82
C ILE A 423 -27.23 22.60 9.05
N GLU A 424 -27.56 22.12 10.25
CA GLU A 424 -27.06 22.74 11.48
C GLU A 424 -25.54 22.48 11.63
N HIS A 425 -25.09 21.25 11.31
CA HIS A 425 -23.67 20.93 11.28
C HIS A 425 -22.94 21.70 10.18
N PHE A 426 -23.55 21.82 9.01
CA PHE A 426 -22.98 22.59 7.92
C PHE A 426 -22.91 24.09 8.25
N ASP A 427 -23.96 24.70 8.78
CA ASP A 427 -24.00 26.11 9.15
C ASP A 427 -22.99 26.43 10.27
N ARG A 428 -22.83 25.53 11.25
CA ARG A 428 -21.76 25.66 12.25
C ARG A 428 -20.37 25.66 11.59
N ALA A 429 -20.14 24.77 10.61
CA ALA A 429 -18.88 24.75 9.86
C ALA A 429 -18.68 26.04 9.05
N VAL A 430 -19.74 26.51 8.37
CA VAL A 430 -19.72 27.77 7.60
C VAL A 430 -19.34 28.96 8.48
N GLN A 431 -19.94 29.05 9.67
CA GLN A 431 -19.67 30.14 10.61
C GLN A 431 -18.28 30.06 11.22
N ARG A 432 -17.90 28.86 11.69
CA ARG A 432 -16.63 28.63 12.39
C ARG A 432 -15.42 28.83 11.47
N TYR A 433 -15.50 28.29 10.25
CA TYR A 433 -14.38 28.28 9.30
C TYR A 433 -14.54 29.30 8.17
N GLN A 434 -15.57 30.17 8.23
CA GLN A 434 -15.82 31.22 7.25
C GLN A 434 -15.88 30.72 5.81
N ILE A 435 -16.58 29.58 5.59
CA ILE A 435 -16.68 28.92 4.30
C ILE A 435 -17.26 29.86 3.27
N ALA A 436 -16.53 30.05 2.16
CA ALA A 436 -16.89 30.94 1.07
C ALA A 436 -17.48 30.20 -0.14
N TRP A 437 -17.10 28.93 -0.31
CA TRP A 437 -17.54 28.10 -1.41
C TRP A 437 -17.47 26.61 -1.05
N THR A 438 -18.14 25.78 -1.85
CA THR A 438 -18.13 24.32 -1.67
C THR A 438 -17.71 23.62 -2.94
N MET A 439 -17.09 22.42 -2.80
CA MET A 439 -16.84 21.50 -3.89
C MET A 439 -17.34 20.12 -3.47
N LEU A 440 -18.44 19.67 -4.06
CA LEU A 440 -19.21 18.51 -3.63
C LEU A 440 -19.51 17.58 -4.83
N PRO A 441 -19.72 16.26 -4.62
CA PRO A 441 -20.27 15.38 -5.66
C PRO A 441 -21.68 15.83 -6.08
N PRO A 442 -22.06 15.66 -7.36
CA PRO A 442 -23.38 16.08 -7.85
C PRO A 442 -24.57 15.35 -7.17
N ASP A 443 -24.34 14.14 -6.70
CA ASP A 443 -25.30 13.27 -6.03
C ASP A 443 -25.31 13.42 -4.50
N SER A 444 -24.48 14.35 -3.95
CA SER A 444 -24.46 14.56 -2.50
C SER A 444 -25.74 15.25 -2.01
N ARG A 445 -26.21 14.81 -0.84
CA ARG A 445 -27.40 15.41 -0.19
C ARG A 445 -27.18 16.89 0.10
N LEU A 446 -25.99 17.26 0.52
CA LEU A 446 -25.63 18.66 0.78
C LEU A 446 -25.71 19.51 -0.50
N ALA A 447 -25.18 19.03 -1.63
CA ALA A 447 -25.26 19.78 -2.90
C ALA A 447 -26.71 20.04 -3.30
N ALA A 448 -27.58 19.01 -3.25
CA ALA A 448 -28.99 19.14 -3.56
C ALA A 448 -29.74 20.11 -2.59
N ARG A 449 -29.28 20.22 -1.36
CA ARG A 449 -29.82 21.15 -0.37
C ARG A 449 -29.37 22.57 -0.64
N LEU A 450 -28.08 22.79 -0.95
CA LEU A 450 -27.53 24.11 -1.26
C LEU A 450 -28.16 24.76 -2.49
N ASP A 451 -28.57 23.96 -3.47
CA ASP A 451 -29.32 24.46 -4.65
C ASP A 451 -30.64 25.19 -4.30
N ARG A 452 -31.19 24.88 -3.11
CA ARG A 452 -32.46 25.41 -2.63
C ARG A 452 -32.29 26.36 -1.45
N THR A 453 -31.06 26.53 -0.97
CA THR A 453 -30.76 27.36 0.22
C THR A 453 -30.42 28.77 -0.20
N ALA A 454 -31.15 29.77 0.31
CA ALA A 454 -30.85 31.16 0.10
C ALA A 454 -29.43 31.47 0.59
N GLY A 455 -28.69 32.31 -0.14
CA GLY A 455 -27.30 32.62 0.17
C GLY A 455 -26.27 31.69 -0.47
N TRP A 456 -26.69 30.68 -1.23
CA TRP A 456 -25.81 29.83 -2.03
C TRP A 456 -26.24 29.86 -3.50
N LYS A 457 -25.26 29.86 -4.40
CA LYS A 457 -25.46 29.84 -5.86
C LYS A 457 -24.54 28.83 -6.51
N ARG A 458 -25.09 27.92 -7.33
CA ARG A 458 -24.31 27.02 -8.16
C ARG A 458 -23.55 27.80 -9.21
N ALA A 459 -22.23 27.68 -9.20
CA ALA A 459 -21.32 28.35 -10.14
C ALA A 459 -20.78 27.40 -11.22
N TYR A 460 -20.67 26.12 -10.89
CA TYR A 460 -20.17 25.08 -11.81
C TYR A 460 -20.84 23.73 -11.49
N ALA A 461 -21.04 22.91 -12.49
CA ALA A 461 -21.44 21.52 -12.33
C ALA A 461 -20.98 20.69 -13.53
N ASP A 462 -20.45 19.51 -13.25
CA ASP A 462 -20.21 18.45 -14.23
C ASP A 462 -20.61 17.09 -13.63
N LYS A 463 -20.15 15.97 -14.22
CA LYS A 463 -20.44 14.61 -13.75
C LYS A 463 -19.70 14.24 -12.48
N VAL A 464 -18.68 15.01 -12.08
CA VAL A 464 -17.76 14.71 -10.99
C VAL A 464 -17.96 15.64 -9.82
N ALA A 465 -18.15 16.94 -10.05
CA ALA A 465 -18.22 17.94 -9.00
C ALA A 465 -19.23 19.05 -9.30
N VAL A 466 -19.79 19.61 -8.21
CA VAL A 466 -20.58 20.83 -8.20
C VAL A 466 -19.90 21.84 -7.30
N ILE A 467 -19.79 23.08 -7.78
CA ILE A 467 -19.25 24.20 -7.00
C ILE A 467 -20.38 25.17 -6.68
N HIS A 468 -20.58 25.45 -5.39
CA HIS A 468 -21.48 26.51 -4.93
C HIS A 468 -20.66 27.66 -4.35
N LEU A 469 -21.09 28.86 -4.60
CA LEU A 469 -20.56 30.11 -4.02
C LEU A 469 -21.52 30.62 -2.98
N ARG A 470 -20.98 31.05 -1.85
CA ARG A 470 -21.76 31.79 -0.86
C ARG A 470 -21.95 33.22 -1.38
N THR A 471 -23.20 33.61 -1.62
CA THR A 471 -23.55 34.98 -1.93
C THR A 471 -23.58 35.77 -0.62
N SER A 472 -22.85 36.89 -0.55
CA SER A 472 -22.97 37.82 0.59
C SER A 472 -24.44 38.16 0.79
N ALA A 473 -24.94 38.04 2.00
CA ALA A 473 -26.22 38.68 2.33
C ALA A 473 -26.06 40.18 1.98
N GLN A 474 -26.85 40.64 1.01
CA GLN A 474 -26.96 42.08 0.73
C GLN A 474 -27.58 42.77 1.93
#